data_806f11a8ddd04edf8055136d0caf1ef4
#
_entry.id   806f11a8ddd04edf8055136d0caf1ef4
#
_cell.length_a   1.000
_cell.length_b   1.000
_cell.length_c   1.000
_cell.angle_alpha   90.00
_cell.angle_beta   90.00
_cell.angle_gamma   90.00
#
_symmetry.space_group_name_H-M   'P 1'
#
loop_
_entity.id
_entity.type
_entity.pdbx_description
1 polymer ?
#
loop_
_entity_poly.entity_id
_entity_poly.type
_entity_poly.pdbx_seq_one_letter_code
_entity_poly.pdbx_strand_id
1 'polypeptide(L)' 'MKTFTAIIERCPDTQLYVGHVSGFPGAHSQGETLDELNRNLKEVIEMLLEHGEPESETRFVGIQNVEVA' A
#
# COMPACT_ATOMS: atom_id res chain seq x y z
N MET A 1 8.92 6.20 15.45
CA MET A 1 7.91 6.29 14.37
C MET A 1 8.29 5.35 13.23
N LYS A 2 7.35 4.58 12.72
CA LYS A 2 7.61 3.68 11.61
C LYS A 2 7.03 4.24 10.32
N THR A 3 7.74 4.01 9.23
CA THR A 3 7.30 4.44 7.91
C THR A 3 7.09 3.21 7.04
N PHE A 4 5.95 3.16 6.39
CA PHE A 4 5.63 2.07 5.47
C PHE A 4 5.49 2.64 4.06
N THR A 5 6.00 1.92 3.09
CA THR A 5 5.96 2.36 1.71
C THR A 5 4.78 1.71 0.99
N ALA A 6 3.87 2.53 0.51
CA ALA A 6 2.72 2.07 -0.24
C ALA A 6 2.94 2.29 -1.73
N ILE A 7 2.55 1.31 -2.52
CA ILE A 7 2.56 1.39 -3.96
C ILE A 7 1.12 1.71 -4.39
N ILE A 8 0.96 2.78 -5.16
CA ILE A 8 -0.36 3.32 -5.48
C ILE A 8 -0.64 3.22 -6.96
N GLU A 9 -1.84 2.74 -7.27
CA GLU A 9 -2.32 2.64 -8.64
C GLU A 9 -3.74 3.20 -8.69
N ARG A 10 -4.23 3.45 -9.89
CA ARG A 10 -5.60 3.92 -10.05
C ARG A 10 -6.39 2.87 -10.81
N CYS A 11 -7.52 2.47 -10.23
CA CYS A 11 -8.39 1.48 -10.86
C CYS A 11 -9.13 2.13 -12.03
N PRO A 12 -9.03 1.59 -13.25
CA PRO A 12 -9.69 2.19 -14.40
C PRO A 12 -11.22 2.07 -14.37
N ASP A 13 -11.74 1.09 -13.66
CA ASP A 13 -13.19 0.87 -13.59
C ASP A 13 -13.86 1.79 -12.58
N THR A 14 -13.27 1.96 -11.42
CA THR A 14 -13.85 2.76 -10.34
C THR A 14 -13.29 4.15 -10.26
N GLN A 15 -12.14 4.40 -10.88
CA GLN A 15 -11.38 5.65 -10.79
C GLN A 15 -10.88 5.93 -9.39
N LEU A 16 -10.90 4.93 -8.50
CA LEU A 16 -10.35 5.06 -7.17
C LEU A 16 -8.86 4.80 -7.17
N TYR A 17 -8.16 5.47 -6.26
CA TYR A 17 -6.77 5.15 -5.99
C TYR A 17 -6.74 3.93 -5.09
N VAL A 18 -5.91 2.96 -5.45
CA VAL A 18 -5.72 1.75 -4.65
C VAL A 18 -4.25 1.67 -4.26
N GLY A 19 -4.01 1.25 -3.05
CA GLY A 19 -2.65 1.17 -2.54
C GLY A 19 -2.42 -0.07 -1.71
N HIS A 20 -1.20 -0.57 -1.75
CA HIS A 20 -0.81 -1.69 -0.90
C HIS A 20 0.59 -1.43 -0.37
N VAL A 21 0.83 -1.92 0.85
CA VAL A 21 2.11 -1.72 1.51
C VAL A 21 3.04 -2.86 1.15
N SER A 22 4.21 -2.50 0.63
CA SER A 22 5.24 -3.48 0.31
C SER A 22 5.70 -4.19 1.57
N GLY A 23 5.73 -5.52 1.51
CA GLY A 23 6.20 -6.32 2.63
C GLY A 23 5.24 -6.45 3.80
N PHE A 24 4.00 -6.02 3.65
CA PHE A 24 3.01 -6.10 4.72
C PHE A 24 1.72 -6.73 4.17
N PRO A 25 1.62 -8.07 4.19
CA PRO A 25 0.43 -8.75 3.66
C PRO A 25 -0.86 -8.27 4.32
N GLY A 26 -1.86 -8.01 3.50
CA GLY A 26 -3.15 -7.54 3.99
C GLY A 26 -3.26 -6.03 4.14
N ALA A 27 -2.14 -5.31 4.06
CA ALA A 27 -2.17 -3.86 4.20
C ALA A 27 -2.44 -3.21 2.84
N HIS A 28 -3.71 -3.08 2.52
CA HIS A 28 -4.15 -2.42 1.28
C HIS A 28 -5.44 -1.66 1.55
N SER A 29 -5.70 -0.65 0.73
CA SER A 29 -6.93 0.11 0.83
C SER A 29 -7.17 0.91 -0.45
N GLN A 30 -8.19 1.73 -0.45
CA GLN A 30 -8.54 2.56 -1.60
C GLN A 30 -9.14 3.87 -1.13
N GLY A 31 -9.23 4.84 -2.04
CA GLY A 31 -9.82 6.12 -1.74
C GLY A 31 -10.03 6.95 -2.99
N GLU A 32 -10.90 7.93 -2.92
CA GLU A 32 -11.18 8.83 -4.03
C GLU A 32 -10.06 9.84 -4.27
N THR A 33 -9.31 10.15 -3.22
CA THR A 33 -8.17 11.06 -3.27
C THR A 33 -6.97 10.40 -2.62
N LEU A 34 -5.79 10.93 -2.88
CA LEU A 34 -4.57 10.40 -2.25
C LEU A 34 -4.60 10.63 -0.74
N ASP A 35 -5.16 11.74 -0.29
CA ASP A 35 -5.28 12.00 1.16
C ASP A 35 -6.21 10.99 1.82
N GLU A 36 -7.32 10.67 1.18
CA GLU A 36 -8.25 9.69 1.70
C GLU A 36 -7.61 8.31 1.72
N LEU A 37 -6.90 7.95 0.65
CA LEU A 37 -6.19 6.67 0.58
C LEU A 37 -5.17 6.57 1.72
N ASN A 38 -4.40 7.63 1.94
CA ASN A 38 -3.38 7.64 2.98
C ASN A 38 -4.00 7.42 4.37
N ARG A 39 -5.13 8.09 4.64
CA ARG A 39 -5.84 7.95 5.90
C ARG A 39 -6.36 6.54 6.07
N ASN A 40 -6.94 5.98 5.01
CA ASN A 40 -7.47 4.63 5.05
C ASN A 40 -6.36 3.59 5.23
N LEU A 41 -5.22 3.78 4.56
CA LEU A 41 -4.07 2.88 4.74
C LEU A 41 -3.53 2.95 6.17
N LYS A 42 -3.48 4.15 6.74
CA LYS A 42 -3.03 4.31 8.11
C LYS A 42 -3.89 3.50 9.07
N GLU A 43 -5.20 3.58 8.89
CA GLU A 43 -6.13 2.83 9.74
C GLU A 43 -5.93 1.32 9.61
N VAL A 44 -5.76 0.84 8.38
CA VAL A 44 -5.54 -0.59 8.13
C VAL A 44 -4.23 -1.04 8.75
N ILE A 45 -3.16 -0.26 8.57
CA ILE A 45 -1.86 -0.60 9.13
C ILE A 45 -1.93 -0.64 10.66
N GLU A 46 -2.55 0.36 11.28
CA GLU A 46 -2.68 0.39 12.73
C GLU A 46 -3.46 -0.81 13.24
N MET A 47 -4.52 -1.20 12.55
CA MET A 47 -5.30 -2.36 12.91
C MET A 47 -4.47 -3.65 12.81
N LEU A 48 -3.72 -3.80 11.72
CA LEU A 48 -2.90 -4.98 11.50
C LEU A 48 -1.74 -5.07 12.51
N LEU A 49 -1.18 -3.93 12.88
CA LEU A 49 -0.09 -3.91 13.85
C LEU A 49 -0.53 -4.37 15.24
N GLU A 50 -1.83 -4.30 15.54
CA GLU A 50 -2.35 -4.84 16.80
C GLU A 50 -2.16 -6.36 16.87
N HIS A 51 -2.00 -7.02 15.74
CA HIS A 51 -1.78 -8.47 15.66
C HIS A 51 -0.30 -8.82 15.50
N GLY A 52 0.59 -7.82 15.58
CA GLY A 52 2.03 -8.02 15.50
C GLY A 52 2.65 -7.36 14.29
N GLU A 53 3.98 -7.39 14.24
CA GLU A 53 4.73 -6.84 13.13
C GLU A 53 4.61 -7.73 11.91
N PRO A 54 4.74 -7.17 10.69
CA PRO A 54 4.73 -7.98 9.48
C PRO A 54 5.94 -8.92 9.46
N GLU A 55 5.70 -10.17 9.06
CA GLU A 55 6.75 -11.19 9.03
C GLU A 55 7.47 -11.28 7.70
N SER A 56 7.10 -10.45 6.74
CA SER A 56 7.71 -10.49 5.43
C SER A 56 9.17 -10.06 5.47
N GLU A 57 10.01 -10.81 4.78
CA GLU A 57 11.42 -10.48 4.64
C GLU A 57 11.67 -9.62 3.41
N THR A 58 10.64 -9.37 2.60
CA THR A 58 10.79 -8.54 1.42
C THR A 58 10.99 -7.09 1.80
N ARG A 59 11.78 -6.40 1.02
CA ARG A 59 12.09 -5.00 1.26
C ARG A 59 11.86 -4.22 -0.01
N PHE A 60 11.16 -3.12 0.09
CA PHE A 60 10.96 -2.26 -1.05
C PHE A 60 12.30 -1.67 -1.51
N VAL A 61 12.57 -1.79 -2.80
CA VAL A 61 13.80 -1.23 -3.39
C VAL A 61 13.45 -0.09 -4.35
N GLY A 62 12.45 -0.29 -5.19
CA GLY A 62 12.08 0.71 -6.18
C GLY A 62 11.17 0.13 -7.24
N ILE A 63 10.98 0.88 -8.29
CA ILE A 63 10.17 0.46 -9.42
C ILE A 63 11.01 0.51 -10.69
N GLN A 64 10.68 -0.32 -11.66
CA GLN A 64 11.36 -0.35 -12.94
C GLN A 64 10.34 -0.44 -14.06
N ASN A 65 10.65 0.22 -15.17
CA ASN A 65 9.89 0.08 -16.38
C ASN A 65 10.57 -0.98 -17.23
N VAL A 66 9.78 -1.96 -17.69
CA VAL A 66 10.30 -3.05 -18.50
C VAL A 66 9.62 -2.99 -19.85
N GLU A 67 10.41 -2.83 -20.90
CA GLU A 67 9.87 -2.77 -22.26
C GLU A 67 9.79 -4.16 -22.86
N VAL A 68 8.67 -4.44 -23.50
CA VAL A 68 8.48 -5.69 -24.21
C VAL A 68 8.00 -5.38 -25.62
N ALA A 69 8.42 -6.24 -26.55
CA ALA A 69 8.04 -6.04 -27.94
C ALA A 69 6.59 -6.49 -28.22
#